data_530288205f610464d1f5ba62480a6719
#
_entry.id   530288205f610464d1f5ba62480a6719
#
_cell.length_a   1.000
_cell.length_b   1.000
_cell.length_c   1.000
_cell.angle_alpha   90.00
_cell.angle_beta   90.00
_cell.angle_gamma   90.00
#
_symmetry.space_group_name_H-M   'P 1'
#
loop_
_entity.id
_entity.type
_entity.pdbx_description
1 polymer ?
#
loop_
_entity_poly.entity_id
_entity_poly.type
_entity_poly.pdbx_seq_one_letter_code
_entity_poly.pdbx_strand_id
1 'polypeptide(L)'
;MKITIRQPKSFSEIGRKDNQEDFLWPNPATVTKENRVFVMCDGVGGQDNGEVASETAATALGTYLTEHQSEDGIVTKADFEKALSYAYDEMDKVDNGAVRKMGTTMTCLVLHRGGALVAHIGDSRIYHVRPSLASKEGRTGIIYQSADHSLVNDLLKAGEITEEEAVNFPQKNVITRAMQPHLERRYKADIYEINDVESGDYFFLCCDGVLEQLTNDRLGEILSDVILNDDEKIAAVKAVCDGNTRDNYTCWLVPIDKVEREESDAEHEEEIAVVVEEEGEKVEEEGKPHEEEAEQESDGSLLSSIVSFFKKLISGSNGEQ
;
A
#
# COMPACT_ATOMS: atom_id res chain seq x y z
N MET A 1 20.64 4.55 -10.11
CA MET A 1 21.07 4.89 -8.72
C MET A 1 21.38 3.64 -7.91
N LYS A 2 22.13 3.76 -6.79
CA LYS A 2 22.40 2.68 -5.84
C LYS A 2 21.80 3.04 -4.49
N ILE A 3 20.83 2.23 -4.03
CA ILE A 3 20.15 2.42 -2.75
C ILE A 3 20.71 1.43 -1.73
N THR A 4 21.12 1.91 -0.57
CA THR A 4 21.48 1.10 0.59
C THR A 4 20.47 1.35 1.71
N ILE A 5 20.18 0.33 2.50
CA ILE A 5 19.26 0.44 3.63
C ILE A 5 19.97 0.10 4.94
N ARG A 6 19.51 0.67 6.04
CA ARG A 6 19.84 0.18 7.38
C ARG A 6 19.07 -1.12 7.64
N GLN A 7 19.33 -1.75 8.78
CA GLN A 7 18.64 -2.98 9.16
C GLN A 7 17.12 -2.75 9.22
N PRO A 8 16.32 -3.43 8.38
CA PRO A 8 14.85 -3.32 8.43
C PRO A 8 14.32 -3.75 9.80
N LYS A 9 13.24 -3.13 10.24
CA LYS A 9 12.57 -3.43 11.49
C LYS A 9 11.13 -3.84 11.22
N SER A 10 10.59 -4.67 12.11
CA SER A 10 9.20 -5.13 12.01
C SER A 10 8.68 -5.56 13.36
N PHE A 11 7.38 -5.66 13.45
CA PHE A 11 6.68 -6.48 14.43
C PHE A 11 5.49 -7.17 13.75
N SER A 12 5.02 -8.25 14.37
CA SER A 12 3.82 -8.99 13.99
C SER A 12 3.21 -9.56 15.25
N GLU A 13 2.07 -9.01 15.64
CA GLU A 13 1.42 -9.29 16.92
C GLU A 13 -0.04 -9.71 16.70
N ILE A 14 -0.49 -10.65 17.49
CA ILE A 14 -1.81 -11.26 17.32
C ILE A 14 -2.98 -10.35 17.73
N GLY A 15 -2.72 -9.29 18.53
CA GLY A 15 -3.78 -8.44 19.06
C GLY A 15 -4.75 -9.20 19.97
N ARG A 16 -6.04 -9.09 19.68
CA ARG A 16 -7.12 -9.79 20.42
C ARG A 16 -7.77 -10.88 19.58
N LYS A 17 -7.16 -11.30 18.47
CA LYS A 17 -7.60 -12.42 17.64
C LYS A 17 -7.12 -13.75 18.21
N ASP A 18 -7.73 -14.83 17.78
CA ASP A 18 -7.31 -16.19 18.15
C ASP A 18 -6.15 -16.67 17.30
N ASN A 19 -6.04 -16.22 16.05
CA ASN A 19 -5.01 -16.58 15.08
C ASN A 19 -4.25 -15.36 14.58
N GLN A 20 -2.98 -15.56 14.15
CA GLN A 20 -2.23 -14.59 13.38
C GLN A 20 -2.46 -14.87 11.91
N GLU A 21 -3.16 -13.98 11.22
CA GLU A 21 -3.48 -14.06 9.80
C GLU A 21 -2.60 -13.13 8.94
N ASP A 22 -1.82 -12.26 9.58
CA ASP A 22 -0.84 -11.42 8.89
C ASP A 22 0.45 -12.18 8.59
N PHE A 23 1.08 -11.88 7.46
CA PHE A 23 2.35 -12.47 7.09
C PHE A 23 3.34 -11.46 6.52
N LEU A 24 4.62 -11.61 6.92
CA LEU A 24 5.75 -10.78 6.47
C LEU A 24 6.73 -11.59 5.65
N TRP A 25 7.11 -11.07 4.48
CA TRP A 25 8.24 -11.54 3.71
C TRP A 25 9.22 -10.39 3.44
N PRO A 26 10.55 -10.59 3.56
CA PRO A 26 11.26 -11.80 3.98
C PRO A 26 10.99 -12.13 5.44
N ASN A 27 11.41 -13.31 5.88
CA ASN A 27 11.25 -13.71 7.28
C ASN A 27 11.97 -12.71 8.21
N PRO A 28 11.27 -12.09 9.20
CA PRO A 28 11.85 -11.09 10.10
C PRO A 28 13.08 -11.58 10.88
N ALA A 29 13.16 -12.88 11.17
CA ALA A 29 14.28 -13.44 11.90
C ALA A 29 15.59 -13.53 11.08
N THR A 30 15.47 -13.47 9.75
CA THR A 30 16.61 -13.61 8.82
C THR A 30 16.81 -12.42 7.89
N VAL A 31 15.95 -11.41 7.96
CA VAL A 31 16.05 -10.20 7.15
C VAL A 31 17.37 -9.47 7.41
N THR A 32 17.97 -8.97 6.36
CA THR A 32 19.21 -8.19 6.40
C THR A 32 19.10 -6.91 5.59
N LYS A 33 20.10 -6.05 5.71
CA LYS A 33 20.23 -4.84 4.89
C LYS A 33 20.46 -5.13 3.39
N GLU A 34 20.65 -6.38 3.00
CA GLU A 34 20.80 -6.78 1.59
C GLU A 34 19.47 -7.10 0.91
N ASN A 35 18.39 -7.26 1.68
CA ASN A 35 17.05 -7.47 1.12
C ASN A 35 16.57 -6.22 0.39
N ARG A 36 15.85 -6.41 -0.71
CA ARG A 36 15.35 -5.33 -1.56
C ARG A 36 13.85 -5.44 -1.82
N VAL A 37 13.25 -6.56 -1.47
CA VAL A 37 11.81 -6.83 -1.62
C VAL A 37 11.23 -7.03 -0.23
N PHE A 38 10.13 -6.35 0.08
CA PHE A 38 9.39 -6.44 1.33
C PHE A 38 7.92 -6.57 1.02
N VAL A 39 7.29 -7.61 1.53
CA VAL A 39 5.85 -7.85 1.36
C VAL A 39 5.21 -7.99 2.73
N MET A 40 4.03 -7.44 2.87
CA MET A 40 3.15 -7.64 4.02
C MET A 40 1.75 -7.93 3.49
N CYS A 41 1.18 -9.01 3.96
CA CYS A 41 -0.15 -9.49 3.62
C CYS A 41 -0.95 -9.65 4.90
N ASP A 42 -2.20 -9.20 4.87
CA ASP A 42 -3.20 -9.32 5.94
C ASP A 42 -4.27 -10.29 5.46
N GLY A 43 -4.38 -11.42 6.16
CA GLY A 43 -5.30 -12.49 5.79
C GLY A 43 -6.74 -12.13 6.14
N VAL A 44 -7.62 -12.16 5.13
CA VAL A 44 -9.03 -11.86 5.28
C VAL A 44 -9.90 -13.09 5.05
N GLY A 45 -10.95 -13.28 5.83
CA GLY A 45 -11.88 -14.38 5.60
C GLY A 45 -12.49 -15.03 6.84
N GLY A 46 -11.97 -14.76 8.03
CA GLY A 46 -12.48 -15.20 9.34
C GLY A 46 -12.77 -16.70 9.43
N GLN A 47 -12.15 -17.38 10.35
CA GLN A 47 -12.24 -18.79 10.76
C GLN A 47 -11.50 -19.83 9.91
N ASP A 48 -11.28 -19.66 8.60
CA ASP A 48 -10.60 -20.69 7.81
C ASP A 48 -9.65 -20.08 6.80
N ASN A 49 -8.31 -20.17 7.08
CA ASN A 49 -7.22 -20.05 6.14
C ASN A 49 -6.82 -18.63 5.70
N GLY A 50 -7.11 -17.55 6.44
CA GLY A 50 -6.52 -16.23 6.20
C GLY A 50 -4.99 -16.28 6.27
N GLU A 51 -4.45 -17.02 7.26
CA GLU A 51 -3.02 -17.27 7.42
C GLU A 51 -2.40 -18.00 6.23
N VAL A 52 -3.11 -18.96 5.63
CA VAL A 52 -2.63 -19.67 4.43
C VAL A 52 -2.59 -18.74 3.22
N ALA A 53 -3.60 -17.88 3.07
CA ALA A 53 -3.66 -16.94 1.96
C ALA A 53 -2.53 -15.90 2.05
N SER A 54 -2.34 -15.30 3.22
CA SER A 54 -1.32 -14.26 3.43
C SER A 54 0.10 -14.82 3.30
N GLU A 55 0.37 -16.00 3.89
CA GLU A 55 1.67 -16.69 3.78
C GLU A 55 1.98 -17.06 2.32
N THR A 56 1.01 -17.67 1.62
CA THR A 56 1.20 -18.09 0.23
C THR A 56 1.45 -16.90 -0.68
N ALA A 57 0.62 -15.85 -0.59
CA ALA A 57 0.74 -14.66 -1.44
C ALA A 57 2.06 -13.94 -1.20
N ALA A 58 2.42 -13.68 0.08
CA ALA A 58 3.64 -12.96 0.42
C ALA A 58 4.90 -13.75 0.01
N THR A 59 4.92 -15.06 0.29
CA THR A 59 6.06 -15.93 -0.05
C THR A 59 6.24 -16.04 -1.57
N ALA A 60 5.16 -16.32 -2.30
CA ALA A 60 5.22 -16.46 -3.75
C ALA A 60 5.67 -15.17 -4.43
N LEU A 61 5.05 -14.03 -4.07
CA LEU A 61 5.39 -12.73 -4.65
C LEU A 61 6.84 -12.34 -4.32
N GLY A 62 7.23 -12.44 -3.05
CA GLY A 62 8.55 -12.03 -2.60
C GLY A 62 9.66 -12.90 -3.18
N THR A 63 9.47 -14.23 -3.23
CA THR A 63 10.41 -15.16 -3.85
C THR A 63 10.57 -14.87 -5.33
N TYR A 64 9.45 -14.75 -6.06
CA TYR A 64 9.49 -14.48 -7.50
C TYR A 64 10.26 -13.20 -7.81
N LEU A 65 9.94 -12.09 -7.14
CA LEU A 65 10.61 -10.80 -7.35
C LEU A 65 12.10 -10.83 -6.99
N THR A 66 12.50 -11.69 -6.04
CA THR A 66 13.91 -11.82 -5.67
C THR A 66 14.70 -12.67 -6.65
N GLU A 67 14.10 -13.75 -7.18
CA GLU A 67 14.77 -14.70 -8.07
C GLU A 67 14.78 -14.26 -9.54
N HIS A 68 13.83 -13.40 -9.96
CA HIS A 68 13.66 -12.96 -11.34
C HIS A 68 14.01 -11.49 -11.56
N GLN A 69 15.07 -11.02 -10.89
CA GLN A 69 15.57 -9.67 -11.13
C GLN A 69 16.19 -9.58 -12.53
N SER A 70 15.91 -8.47 -13.24
CA SER A 70 16.53 -8.17 -14.52
C SER A 70 18.05 -7.91 -14.38
N GLU A 71 18.81 -8.14 -15.45
CA GLU A 71 20.28 -7.94 -15.45
C GLU A 71 20.68 -6.49 -15.15
N ASP A 72 19.83 -5.52 -15.52
CA ASP A 72 20.04 -4.09 -15.24
C ASP A 72 19.63 -3.70 -13.80
N GLY A 73 19.04 -4.63 -13.05
CA GLY A 73 18.60 -4.42 -11.67
C GLY A 73 17.42 -3.45 -11.55
N ILE A 74 16.62 -3.28 -12.62
CA ILE A 74 15.39 -2.49 -12.62
C ILE A 74 14.20 -3.44 -12.57
N VAL A 75 13.18 -3.13 -11.75
CA VAL A 75 11.91 -3.86 -11.69
C VAL A 75 10.83 -2.96 -12.26
N THR A 76 10.23 -3.40 -13.36
CA THR A 76 9.15 -2.68 -14.03
C THR A 76 7.77 -3.11 -13.54
N LYS A 77 6.74 -2.31 -13.85
CA LYS A 77 5.33 -2.71 -13.62
C LYS A 77 5.00 -4.05 -14.26
N ALA A 78 5.52 -4.32 -15.46
CA ALA A 78 5.30 -5.59 -16.16
C ALA A 78 5.93 -6.78 -15.44
N ASP A 79 7.10 -6.60 -14.81
CA ASP A 79 7.74 -7.65 -14.02
C ASP A 79 6.97 -7.91 -12.73
N PHE A 80 6.46 -6.84 -12.09
CA PHE A 80 5.59 -6.97 -10.93
C PHE A 80 4.27 -7.68 -11.29
N GLU A 81 3.63 -7.37 -12.42
CA GLU A 81 2.40 -8.04 -12.87
C GLU A 81 2.61 -9.55 -13.11
N LYS A 82 3.79 -9.95 -13.62
CA LYS A 82 4.16 -11.39 -13.73
C LYS A 82 4.26 -12.04 -12.35
N ALA A 83 4.94 -11.39 -11.41
CA ALA A 83 5.08 -11.88 -10.05
C ALA A 83 3.71 -11.99 -9.35
N LEU A 84 2.84 -11.01 -9.53
CA LEU A 84 1.47 -11.04 -9.00
C LEU A 84 0.66 -12.18 -9.61
N SER A 85 0.76 -12.41 -10.93
CA SER A 85 0.10 -13.54 -11.58
C SER A 85 0.58 -14.87 -11.01
N TYR A 86 1.89 -15.01 -10.78
CA TYR A 86 2.48 -16.20 -10.16
C TYR A 86 1.95 -16.40 -8.72
N ALA A 87 1.85 -15.32 -7.93
CA ALA A 87 1.29 -15.42 -6.58
C ALA A 87 -0.17 -15.90 -6.58
N TYR A 88 -1.00 -15.43 -7.51
CA TYR A 88 -2.36 -15.94 -7.68
C TYR A 88 -2.38 -17.43 -8.08
N ASP A 89 -1.46 -17.86 -8.96
CA ASP A 89 -1.37 -19.27 -9.36
C ASP A 89 -0.99 -20.17 -8.18
N GLU A 90 -0.13 -19.70 -7.27
CA GLU A 90 0.21 -20.43 -6.06
C GLU A 90 -0.98 -20.48 -5.06
N MET A 91 -1.73 -19.38 -4.92
CA MET A 91 -2.96 -19.37 -4.11
C MET A 91 -4.01 -20.36 -4.65
N ASP A 92 -4.18 -20.43 -5.97
CA ASP A 92 -5.09 -21.39 -6.61
C ASP A 92 -4.75 -22.85 -6.28
N LYS A 93 -3.45 -23.17 -6.08
CA LYS A 93 -2.98 -24.54 -5.77
C LYS A 93 -3.25 -24.95 -4.32
N VAL A 94 -3.26 -24.01 -3.39
CA VAL A 94 -3.42 -24.28 -1.95
C VAL A 94 -4.87 -24.16 -1.49
N ASP A 95 -5.78 -23.66 -2.34
CA ASP A 95 -7.21 -23.58 -2.01
C ASP A 95 -7.81 -24.98 -1.81
N ASN A 96 -8.37 -25.19 -0.64
CA ASN A 96 -8.98 -26.45 -0.22
C ASN A 96 -10.44 -26.60 -0.65
N GLY A 97 -11.00 -25.64 -1.39
CA GLY A 97 -12.38 -25.62 -1.85
C GLY A 97 -13.42 -25.34 -0.75
N ALA A 98 -13.02 -24.72 0.35
CA ALA A 98 -13.92 -24.32 1.42
C ALA A 98 -15.02 -23.38 0.90
N VAL A 99 -16.21 -23.42 1.56
CA VAL A 99 -17.37 -22.57 1.20
C VAL A 99 -17.04 -21.09 1.33
N ARG A 100 -16.28 -20.72 2.36
CA ARG A 100 -15.70 -19.39 2.49
C ARG A 100 -14.33 -19.37 1.81
N LYS A 101 -14.19 -18.50 0.83
CA LYS A 101 -12.92 -18.30 0.15
C LYS A 101 -11.91 -17.65 1.09
N MET A 102 -10.71 -18.22 1.14
CA MET A 102 -9.57 -17.55 1.76
C MET A 102 -9.19 -16.32 0.91
N GLY A 103 -8.66 -15.32 1.54
CA GLY A 103 -8.21 -14.11 0.86
C GLY A 103 -7.16 -13.38 1.67
N THR A 104 -6.52 -12.41 1.04
CA THR A 104 -5.53 -11.57 1.69
C THR A 104 -5.41 -10.22 1.00
N THR A 105 -5.05 -9.19 1.76
CA THR A 105 -4.50 -7.96 1.21
C THR A 105 -3.07 -8.20 0.73
N MET A 106 -2.47 -7.23 0.10
CA MET A 106 -1.06 -7.27 -0.28
C MET A 106 -0.49 -5.86 -0.34
N THR A 107 0.62 -5.64 0.35
CA THR A 107 1.49 -4.48 0.18
C THR A 107 2.89 -4.98 -0.17
N CYS A 108 3.53 -4.31 -1.14
CA CYS A 108 4.87 -4.69 -1.60
C CYS A 108 5.72 -3.47 -1.86
N LEU A 109 6.96 -3.50 -1.37
CA LEU A 109 8.03 -2.56 -1.68
C LEU A 109 9.16 -3.31 -2.38
N VAL A 110 9.57 -2.81 -3.54
CA VAL A 110 10.78 -3.27 -4.24
C VAL A 110 11.74 -2.11 -4.40
N LEU A 111 12.93 -2.21 -3.81
CA LEU A 111 14.02 -1.26 -4.01
C LEU A 111 14.90 -1.75 -5.16
N HIS A 112 15.08 -0.93 -6.17
CA HIS A 112 15.83 -1.27 -7.39
C HIS A 112 16.68 -0.10 -7.90
N ARG A 113 17.46 -0.30 -8.97
CA ARG A 113 18.36 0.75 -9.50
C ARG A 113 17.62 1.99 -10.02
N GLY A 114 16.37 1.90 -10.39
CA GLY A 114 15.54 3.04 -10.81
C GLY A 114 14.91 3.82 -9.65
N GLY A 115 14.95 3.26 -8.42
CA GLY A 115 14.27 3.85 -7.26
C GLY A 115 13.54 2.81 -6.43
N ALA A 116 12.27 3.04 -6.17
CA ALA A 116 11.39 2.09 -5.50
C ALA A 116 10.10 1.87 -6.32
N LEU A 117 9.64 0.62 -6.37
CA LEU A 117 8.31 0.29 -6.82
C LEU A 117 7.49 -0.11 -5.59
N VAL A 118 6.34 0.52 -5.42
CA VAL A 118 5.36 0.17 -4.38
C VAL A 118 4.08 -0.30 -5.02
N ALA A 119 3.47 -1.34 -4.47
CA ALA A 119 2.23 -1.90 -5.00
C ALA A 119 1.33 -2.41 -3.88
N HIS A 120 0.01 -2.29 -4.04
CA HIS A 120 -0.94 -2.81 -3.05
C HIS A 120 -2.24 -3.32 -3.66
N ILE A 121 -2.89 -4.23 -2.93
CA ILE A 121 -4.27 -4.67 -3.08
C ILE A 121 -4.87 -4.75 -1.67
N GLY A 122 -6.01 -4.10 -1.46
CA GLY A 122 -6.68 -4.07 -0.16
C GLY A 122 -6.54 -2.72 0.56
N ASP A 123 -6.70 -2.74 1.87
CA ASP A 123 -6.69 -1.57 2.76
C ASP A 123 -5.47 -1.52 3.70
N SER A 124 -4.57 -2.48 3.57
CA SER A 124 -3.22 -2.36 4.11
C SER A 124 -2.44 -1.27 3.37
N ARG A 125 -1.61 -0.51 4.07
CA ARG A 125 -1.01 0.71 3.52
C ARG A 125 0.49 0.67 3.39
N ILE A 126 0.99 1.42 2.40
CA ILE A 126 2.40 1.74 2.21
C ILE A 126 2.56 3.25 2.32
N TYR A 127 3.55 3.66 3.11
CA TYR A 127 3.95 5.05 3.26
C TYR A 127 5.39 5.23 2.80
N HIS A 128 5.66 6.37 2.14
CA HIS A 128 6.99 6.91 1.94
C HIS A 128 7.12 8.19 2.77
N VAL A 129 8.05 8.19 3.70
CA VAL A 129 8.24 9.30 4.65
C VAL A 129 9.64 9.86 4.47
N ARG A 130 9.71 11.19 4.27
CA ARG A 130 10.95 11.97 4.18
C ARG A 130 11.04 12.90 5.39
N PRO A 131 11.79 12.52 6.42
CA PRO A 131 11.90 13.31 7.67
C PRO A 131 12.37 14.75 7.47
N SER A 132 13.22 14.99 6.44
CA SER A 132 13.71 16.34 6.13
C SER A 132 12.61 17.33 5.73
N LEU A 133 11.46 16.84 5.27
CA LEU A 133 10.29 17.65 4.93
C LEU A 133 9.30 17.83 6.09
N ALA A 134 9.48 17.08 7.18
CA ALA A 134 8.70 17.31 8.40
C ALA A 134 9.09 18.65 8.98
N SER A 135 8.15 19.59 9.03
CA SER A 135 8.41 20.93 9.54
C SER A 135 7.73 21.15 10.87
N LYS A 136 8.22 22.15 11.62
CA LYS A 136 7.56 22.66 12.84
C LYS A 136 6.15 23.23 12.57
N GLU A 137 5.74 23.31 11.30
CA GLU A 137 4.44 23.84 10.87
C GLU A 137 3.38 22.75 10.64
N GLY A 138 3.55 21.55 11.22
CA GLY A 138 2.57 20.48 11.17
C GLY A 138 2.61 19.59 9.92
N ARG A 139 3.71 19.62 9.15
CA ARG A 139 3.92 18.64 8.07
C ARG A 139 4.42 17.33 8.64
N THR A 140 3.78 16.23 8.28
CA THR A 140 4.11 14.87 8.74
C THR A 140 5.38 14.29 8.14
N GLY A 141 5.91 14.88 7.06
CA GLY A 141 6.97 14.26 6.25
C GLY A 141 6.49 13.08 5.39
N ILE A 142 5.23 12.70 5.45
CA ILE A 142 4.65 11.69 4.55
C ILE A 142 4.51 12.32 3.17
N ILE A 143 5.22 11.78 2.18
CA ILE A 143 5.21 12.26 0.79
C ILE A 143 4.43 11.34 -0.15
N TYR A 144 4.19 10.10 0.27
CA TYR A 144 3.31 9.16 -0.41
C TYR A 144 2.58 8.27 0.60
N GLN A 145 1.33 7.98 0.29
CA GLN A 145 0.50 6.99 0.98
C GLN A 145 -0.37 6.28 -0.06
N SER A 146 -0.43 4.94 0.00
CA SER A 146 -1.36 4.18 -0.83
C SER A 146 -2.82 4.45 -0.44
N ALA A 147 -3.72 4.44 -1.43
CA ALA A 147 -5.14 4.68 -1.23
C ALA A 147 -5.88 3.34 -1.04
N ASP A 148 -6.51 3.13 0.10
CA ASP A 148 -7.20 1.88 0.43
C ASP A 148 -8.25 1.51 -0.63
N HIS A 149 -8.31 0.24 -0.97
CA HIS A 149 -9.42 -0.33 -1.74
C HIS A 149 -10.58 -0.66 -0.79
N SER A 150 -11.31 0.37 -0.42
CA SER A 150 -12.45 0.29 0.51
C SER A 150 -13.69 0.91 -0.11
N LEU A 151 -14.86 0.45 0.34
CA LEU A 151 -16.14 1.00 -0.10
C LEU A 151 -16.22 2.50 0.11
N VAL A 152 -15.71 3.00 1.23
CA VAL A 152 -15.69 4.43 1.54
C VAL A 152 -14.87 5.21 0.52
N ASN A 153 -13.66 4.74 0.18
CA ASN A 153 -12.83 5.41 -0.80
C ASN A 153 -13.42 5.35 -2.21
N ASP A 154 -14.09 4.25 -2.57
CA ASP A 154 -14.77 4.13 -3.85
C ASP A 154 -15.94 5.12 -3.95
N LEU A 155 -16.72 5.30 -2.86
CA LEU A 155 -17.82 6.27 -2.79
C LEU A 155 -17.31 7.72 -2.79
N LEU A 156 -16.18 8.01 -2.10
CA LEU A 156 -15.54 9.33 -2.14
C LEU A 156 -15.06 9.68 -3.55
N LYS A 157 -14.38 8.75 -4.24
CA LYS A 157 -13.92 8.94 -5.61
C LYS A 157 -15.07 9.15 -6.60
N ALA A 158 -16.21 8.48 -6.36
CA ALA A 158 -17.43 8.66 -7.16
C ALA A 158 -18.18 9.95 -6.81
N GLY A 159 -17.78 10.69 -5.77
CA GLY A 159 -18.50 11.90 -5.31
C GLY A 159 -19.86 11.60 -4.67
N GLU A 160 -20.11 10.36 -4.27
CA GLU A 160 -21.38 9.91 -3.65
C GLU A 160 -21.47 10.29 -2.18
N ILE A 161 -20.33 10.45 -1.51
CA ILE A 161 -20.21 10.92 -0.12
C ILE A 161 -19.11 11.97 -0.01
N THR A 162 -19.22 12.82 1.02
CA THR A 162 -18.20 13.81 1.37
C THR A 162 -17.16 13.21 2.34
N GLU A 163 -16.01 13.89 2.50
CA GLU A 163 -15.00 13.49 3.51
C GLU A 163 -15.58 13.48 4.93
N GLU A 164 -16.48 14.41 5.27
CA GLU A 164 -17.14 14.47 6.57
C GLU A 164 -18.05 13.25 6.81
N GLU A 165 -18.80 12.82 5.78
CA GLU A 165 -19.65 11.63 5.83
C GLU A 165 -18.81 10.35 5.91
N ALA A 166 -17.66 10.30 5.26
CA ALA A 166 -16.74 9.17 5.24
C ALA A 166 -16.21 8.81 6.64
N VAL A 167 -15.91 9.80 7.48
CA VAL A 167 -15.36 9.61 8.84
C VAL A 167 -16.25 8.70 9.68
N ASN A 168 -17.57 8.86 9.58
CA ASN A 168 -18.57 8.12 10.36
C ASN A 168 -19.35 7.09 9.54
N PHE A 169 -18.84 6.71 8.35
CA PHE A 169 -19.54 5.78 7.48
C PHE A 169 -19.63 4.39 8.13
N PRO A 170 -20.84 3.78 8.21
CA PRO A 170 -21.04 2.52 8.95
C PRO A 170 -20.24 1.33 8.44
N GLN A 171 -19.85 1.34 7.16
CA GLN A 171 -19.13 0.27 6.48
C GLN A 171 -17.71 0.72 6.04
N LYS A 172 -17.09 1.58 6.82
CA LYS A 172 -15.75 2.12 6.48
C LYS A 172 -14.66 1.05 6.36
N ASN A 173 -14.83 -0.11 6.99
CA ASN A 173 -13.89 -1.22 6.97
C ASN A 173 -14.23 -2.30 5.93
N VAL A 174 -15.13 -2.04 4.97
CA VAL A 174 -15.44 -2.99 3.90
C VAL A 174 -14.41 -2.88 2.80
N ILE A 175 -13.57 -3.90 2.65
CA ILE A 175 -12.58 -4.04 1.59
C ILE A 175 -13.30 -4.36 0.28
N THR A 176 -12.95 -3.66 -0.81
CA THR A 176 -13.52 -3.90 -2.14
C THR A 176 -12.63 -4.75 -3.04
N ARG A 177 -11.34 -4.90 -2.68
CA ARG A 177 -10.38 -5.73 -3.42
C ARG A 177 -9.50 -6.50 -2.46
N ALA A 178 -9.44 -7.82 -2.65
CA ALA A 178 -8.52 -8.73 -1.97
C ALA A 178 -8.02 -9.78 -2.96
N MET A 179 -6.83 -10.31 -2.76
CA MET A 179 -6.36 -11.49 -3.47
C MET A 179 -7.13 -12.71 -2.97
N GLN A 180 -7.69 -13.47 -3.90
CA GLN A 180 -8.43 -14.69 -3.61
C GLN A 180 -8.15 -15.73 -4.68
N PRO A 181 -8.15 -17.04 -4.35
CA PRO A 181 -8.01 -18.09 -5.34
C PRO A 181 -9.22 -18.17 -6.26
N HIS A 182 -9.00 -18.64 -7.47
CA HIS A 182 -10.03 -18.94 -8.47
C HIS A 182 -10.98 -17.79 -8.81
N LEU A 183 -10.49 -16.54 -8.73
CA LEU A 183 -11.25 -15.39 -9.22
C LEU A 183 -11.42 -15.50 -10.74
N GLU A 184 -12.65 -15.33 -11.27
CA GLU A 184 -12.91 -15.21 -12.71
C GLU A 184 -12.09 -14.06 -13.32
N ARG A 185 -11.98 -12.95 -12.59
CA ARG A 185 -11.13 -11.81 -12.94
C ARG A 185 -10.27 -11.45 -11.73
N ARG A 186 -8.96 -11.72 -11.82
CA ARG A 186 -7.98 -11.35 -10.80
C ARG A 186 -7.86 -9.83 -10.68
N TYR A 187 -7.83 -9.33 -9.46
CA TYR A 187 -7.58 -7.91 -9.23
C TYR A 187 -6.16 -7.54 -9.61
N LYS A 188 -6.02 -6.38 -10.24
CA LYS A 188 -4.71 -5.76 -10.46
C LYS A 188 -4.31 -4.99 -9.22
N ALA A 189 -3.01 -4.94 -8.94
CA ALA A 189 -2.47 -4.04 -7.93
C ALA A 189 -2.45 -2.60 -8.44
N ASP A 190 -2.65 -1.65 -7.55
CA ASP A 190 -2.27 -0.27 -7.78
C ASP A 190 -0.75 -0.19 -7.59
N ILE A 191 -0.03 0.22 -8.64
CA ILE A 191 1.44 0.24 -8.70
C ILE A 191 1.90 1.68 -8.89
N TYR A 192 2.83 2.11 -8.03
CA TYR A 192 3.44 3.42 -8.11
C TYR A 192 4.97 3.31 -8.11
N GLU A 193 5.64 4.02 -9.04
CA GLU A 193 7.09 4.09 -9.15
C GLU A 193 7.60 5.37 -8.51
N ILE A 194 8.58 5.26 -7.63
CA ILE A 194 9.18 6.37 -6.87
C ILE A 194 10.64 6.49 -7.29
N ASN A 195 10.94 7.50 -8.09
CA ASN A 195 12.30 7.72 -8.64
C ASN A 195 13.11 8.69 -7.80
N ASP A 196 12.49 9.43 -6.87
CA ASP A 196 13.11 10.46 -6.05
C ASP A 196 13.41 10.01 -4.61
N VAL A 197 13.75 8.73 -4.42
CA VAL A 197 14.19 8.23 -3.11
C VAL A 197 15.44 8.98 -2.65
N GLU A 198 15.46 9.42 -1.39
CA GLU A 198 16.58 10.13 -0.76
C GLU A 198 17.16 9.39 0.44
N SER A 199 18.43 9.73 0.75
CA SER A 199 19.08 9.23 1.98
C SER A 199 18.35 9.74 3.22
N GLY A 200 18.01 8.83 4.13
CA GLY A 200 17.24 9.15 5.34
C GLY A 200 15.73 8.97 5.20
N ASP A 201 15.22 8.68 4.01
CA ASP A 201 13.82 8.32 3.80
C ASP A 201 13.46 7.01 4.55
N TYR A 202 12.18 6.81 4.78
CA TYR A 202 11.61 5.58 5.31
C TYR A 202 10.47 5.08 4.42
N PHE A 203 10.42 3.78 4.21
CA PHE A 203 9.19 3.11 3.76
C PHE A 203 8.58 2.37 4.95
N PHE A 204 7.27 2.53 5.12
CA PHE A 204 6.51 1.87 6.16
C PHE A 204 5.31 1.15 5.55
N LEU A 205 5.24 -0.18 5.75
CA LEU A 205 4.14 -1.02 5.30
C LEU A 205 3.40 -1.53 6.53
N CYS A 206 2.08 -1.43 6.55
CA CYS A 206 1.30 -1.88 7.70
C CYS A 206 -0.10 -2.38 7.32
N CYS A 207 -0.63 -3.30 8.12
CA CYS A 207 -2.03 -3.73 8.05
C CYS A 207 -2.97 -2.71 8.70
N ASP A 208 -4.27 -2.94 8.54
CA ASP A 208 -5.32 -2.10 9.11
C ASP A 208 -5.32 -2.11 10.65
N GLY A 209 -4.91 -3.22 11.29
CA GLY A 209 -4.79 -3.31 12.74
C GLY A 209 -3.80 -2.30 13.33
N VAL A 210 -2.71 -1.96 12.63
CA VAL A 210 -1.84 -0.85 13.03
C VAL A 210 -2.59 0.48 12.91
N LEU A 211 -3.37 0.65 11.85
CA LEU A 211 -4.12 1.87 11.53
C LEU A 211 -5.34 2.09 12.45
N GLU A 212 -5.79 1.07 13.19
CA GLU A 212 -6.80 1.27 14.23
C GLU A 212 -6.39 2.32 15.26
N GLN A 213 -5.10 2.45 15.54
CA GLN A 213 -4.57 3.30 16.60
C GLN A 213 -3.60 4.38 16.09
N LEU A 214 -2.95 4.16 14.96
CA LEU A 214 -1.88 5.01 14.43
C LEU A 214 -2.44 5.94 13.35
N THR A 215 -2.54 7.22 13.66
CA THR A 215 -2.89 8.26 12.67
C THR A 215 -1.66 8.65 11.82
N ASN A 216 -1.90 9.24 10.65
CA ASN A 216 -0.84 9.77 9.80
C ASN A 216 0.03 10.79 10.52
N ASP A 217 -0.58 11.70 11.31
CA ASP A 217 0.16 12.70 12.09
C ASP A 217 1.10 12.03 13.08
N ARG A 218 0.59 11.03 13.82
CA ARG A 218 1.41 10.32 14.79
C ARG A 218 2.51 9.49 14.15
N LEU A 219 2.24 8.84 13.02
CA LEU A 219 3.26 8.13 12.24
C LEU A 219 4.36 9.10 11.78
N GLY A 220 3.95 10.23 11.19
CA GLY A 220 4.87 11.27 10.75
C GLY A 220 5.73 11.83 11.87
N GLU A 221 5.14 12.13 13.04
CA GLU A 221 5.89 12.56 14.24
C GLU A 221 6.96 11.54 14.64
N ILE A 222 6.58 10.26 14.77
CA ILE A 222 7.50 9.20 15.20
C ILE A 222 8.63 9.01 14.18
N LEU A 223 8.31 8.88 12.88
CA LEU A 223 9.31 8.59 11.87
C LEU A 223 10.21 9.80 11.58
N SER A 224 9.72 11.00 11.78
CA SER A 224 10.50 12.23 11.57
C SER A 224 11.26 12.69 12.81
N ASP A 225 11.09 12.04 13.97
CA ASP A 225 11.86 12.36 15.17
C ASP A 225 13.34 12.02 14.96
N VAL A 226 14.19 13.04 14.97
CA VAL A 226 15.65 12.91 14.76
C VAL A 226 16.40 12.38 15.98
N ILE A 227 15.75 12.33 17.16
CA ILE A 227 16.34 11.82 18.39
C ILE A 227 16.23 10.31 18.46
N LEU A 228 15.12 9.75 17.95
CA LEU A 228 14.86 8.32 17.98
C LEU A 228 15.65 7.59 16.89
N ASN A 229 16.36 6.53 17.27
CA ASN A 229 16.91 5.57 16.31
C ASN A 229 15.83 4.63 15.75
N ASP A 230 16.17 3.79 14.76
CA ASP A 230 15.19 2.93 14.08
C ASP A 230 14.52 1.91 15.02
N ASP A 231 15.23 1.41 16.04
CA ASP A 231 14.66 0.50 17.05
C ASP A 231 13.67 1.23 17.97
N GLU A 232 13.98 2.46 18.35
CA GLU A 232 13.10 3.30 19.15
C GLU A 232 11.87 3.73 18.37
N LYS A 233 12.00 4.05 17.07
CA LYS A 233 10.89 4.39 16.19
C LYS A 233 9.89 3.23 16.08
N ILE A 234 10.37 2.04 15.75
CA ILE A 234 9.48 0.87 15.61
C ILE A 234 8.85 0.49 16.96
N ALA A 235 9.58 0.63 18.06
CA ALA A 235 9.04 0.41 19.40
C ALA A 235 7.96 1.46 19.77
N ALA A 236 8.13 2.72 19.36
CA ALA A 236 7.13 3.77 19.58
C ALA A 236 5.85 3.50 18.78
N VAL A 237 5.96 3.05 17.53
CA VAL A 237 4.80 2.62 16.73
C VAL A 237 4.08 1.45 17.40
N LYS A 238 4.84 0.41 17.81
CA LYS A 238 4.27 -0.74 18.52
C LYS A 238 3.54 -0.35 19.80
N ALA A 239 4.12 0.55 20.58
CA ALA A 239 3.53 1.00 21.85
C ALA A 239 2.19 1.74 21.68
N VAL A 240 1.91 2.35 20.52
CA VAL A 240 0.60 2.95 20.22
C VAL A 240 -0.45 1.85 20.05
N CYS A 241 -0.09 0.72 19.47
CA CYS A 241 -0.97 -0.42 19.19
C CYS A 241 -1.17 -1.33 20.41
N ASP A 242 -0.12 -1.53 21.21
CA ASP A 242 -0.09 -2.51 22.30
C ASP A 242 -1.26 -2.32 23.29
N GLY A 243 -2.04 -3.38 23.48
CA GLY A 243 -3.19 -3.40 24.39
C GLY A 243 -4.43 -2.65 23.90
N ASN A 244 -4.36 -1.91 22.81
CA ASN A 244 -5.45 -1.12 22.26
C ASN A 244 -6.03 -1.72 20.98
N THR A 245 -5.20 -2.31 20.13
CA THR A 245 -5.60 -2.90 18.86
C THR A 245 -6.36 -4.21 19.05
N ARG A 246 -7.40 -4.42 18.26
CA ARG A 246 -8.27 -5.60 18.29
C ARG A 246 -7.84 -6.64 17.29
N ASP A 247 -7.39 -6.21 16.12
CA ASP A 247 -6.94 -7.06 15.03
C ASP A 247 -5.48 -7.49 15.19
N ASN A 248 -5.01 -8.38 14.33
CA ASN A 248 -3.59 -8.59 14.11
C ASN A 248 -2.96 -7.25 13.73
N TYR A 249 -1.76 -6.96 14.23
CA TYR A 249 -1.08 -5.71 13.87
C TYR A 249 0.38 -5.96 13.52
N THR A 250 0.68 -5.70 12.28
CA THR A 250 1.92 -6.11 11.62
C THR A 250 2.46 -5.00 10.74
N CYS A 251 3.77 -4.80 10.73
CA CYS A 251 4.39 -3.83 9.84
C CYS A 251 5.84 -4.17 9.45
N TRP A 252 6.28 -3.53 8.36
CA TRP A 252 7.69 -3.30 8.03
C TRP A 252 8.04 -1.83 8.17
N LEU A 253 9.22 -1.54 8.73
CA LEU A 253 9.93 -0.26 8.64
C LEU A 253 11.25 -0.49 7.90
N VAL A 254 11.37 0.09 6.71
CA VAL A 254 12.55 -0.03 5.84
C VAL A 254 13.23 1.33 5.75
N PRO A 255 14.31 1.55 6.53
CA PRO A 255 15.02 2.81 6.55
C PRO A 255 16.07 2.89 5.44
N ILE A 256 16.01 3.94 4.63
CA ILE A 256 17.00 4.23 3.59
C ILE A 256 18.25 4.83 4.25
N ASP A 257 19.39 4.18 4.04
CA ASP A 257 20.67 4.66 4.57
C ASP A 257 21.30 5.69 3.64
N LYS A 258 21.56 5.27 2.39
CA LYS A 258 22.23 6.11 1.40
C LYS A 258 21.68 5.85 0.00
N VAL A 259 21.55 6.92 -0.74
CA VAL A 259 21.26 6.91 -2.18
C VAL A 259 22.44 7.55 -2.91
N GLU A 260 23.07 6.80 -3.81
CA GLU A 260 24.14 7.27 -4.68
C GLU A 260 23.60 7.30 -6.12
N ARG A 261 23.56 8.49 -6.75
CA ARG A 261 23.21 8.68 -8.15
C ARG A 261 24.49 8.69 -8.98
N GLU A 262 24.54 7.96 -10.08
CA GLU A 262 25.64 8.04 -11.04
C GLU A 262 25.52 9.35 -11.82
N GLU A 263 26.63 9.99 -12.18
CA GLU A 263 26.63 11.29 -12.90
C GLU A 263 25.85 11.23 -14.23
N SER A 264 25.78 10.04 -14.86
CA SER A 264 24.97 9.82 -16.07
C SER A 264 23.45 9.90 -15.84
N ASP A 265 23.00 9.68 -14.60
CA ASP A 265 21.57 9.77 -14.28
C ASP A 265 21.12 11.24 -14.15
N ALA A 266 22.03 12.15 -13.75
CA ALA A 266 21.77 13.58 -13.63
C ALA A 266 21.61 14.28 -14.99
N GLU A 267 22.41 13.89 -15.99
CA GLU A 267 22.32 14.45 -17.35
C GLU A 267 21.01 14.08 -18.04
N HIS A 268 20.45 12.90 -17.73
CA HIS A 268 19.19 12.46 -18.33
C HIS A 268 17.97 13.15 -17.72
N GLU A 269 18.01 13.48 -16.42
CA GLU A 269 16.94 14.25 -15.75
C GLU A 269 16.93 15.72 -16.23
N GLU A 270 18.09 16.33 -16.49
CA GLU A 270 18.18 17.68 -17.08
C GLU A 270 17.69 17.70 -18.54
N GLU A 271 17.98 16.66 -19.32
CA GLU A 271 17.52 16.55 -20.72
C GLU A 271 15.99 16.39 -20.80
N ILE A 272 15.39 15.59 -19.90
CA ILE A 272 13.94 15.44 -19.82
C ILE A 272 13.25 16.74 -19.34
N ALA A 273 13.83 17.42 -18.36
CA ALA A 273 13.30 18.70 -17.87
C ALA A 273 13.30 19.77 -18.96
N VAL A 274 14.36 19.85 -19.75
CA VAL A 274 14.46 20.79 -20.88
C VAL A 274 13.43 20.48 -21.97
N VAL A 275 13.22 19.20 -22.28
CA VAL A 275 12.22 18.78 -23.29
C VAL A 275 10.80 19.11 -22.84
N VAL A 276 10.50 18.95 -21.55
CA VAL A 276 9.16 19.26 -21.00
C VAL A 276 8.91 20.78 -20.98
N GLU A 277 9.94 21.60 -20.72
CA GLU A 277 9.80 23.07 -20.82
C GLU A 277 9.63 23.54 -22.26
N GLU A 278 10.36 22.96 -23.24
CA GLU A 278 10.22 23.31 -24.65
C GLU A 278 8.89 22.87 -25.27
N GLU A 279 8.31 21.74 -24.80
CA GLU A 279 6.97 21.32 -25.24
C GLU A 279 5.85 22.12 -24.56
N GLY A 280 6.06 22.57 -23.31
CA GLY A 280 5.11 23.42 -22.57
C GLY A 280 4.88 24.79 -23.23
N GLU A 281 5.90 25.40 -23.84
CA GLU A 281 5.79 26.69 -24.53
C GLU A 281 5.08 26.59 -25.92
N LYS A 282 4.97 25.39 -26.51
CA LYS A 282 4.30 25.18 -27.82
C LYS A 282 2.82 24.88 -27.77
N VAL A 283 2.23 24.64 -26.59
CA VAL A 283 0.80 24.24 -26.43
C VAL A 283 -0.14 25.41 -26.14
N GLU A 284 0.34 26.66 -25.98
CA GLU A 284 -0.52 27.81 -25.76
C GLU A 284 -1.15 28.42 -27.02
N GLU A 285 -0.84 27.93 -28.22
CA GLU A 285 -1.33 28.49 -29.47
C GLU A 285 -1.99 27.46 -30.40
N GLU A 286 -2.92 26.61 -30.03
CA GLU A 286 -3.94 26.10 -30.95
C GLU A 286 -4.95 25.15 -30.27
N GLY A 287 -6.23 25.55 -30.31
CA GLY A 287 -7.32 24.61 -30.56
C GLY A 287 -8.02 23.92 -29.37
N LYS A 288 -9.29 24.31 -29.19
CA LYS A 288 -10.29 23.69 -28.30
C LYS A 288 -10.38 22.16 -28.44
N PRO A 289 -10.63 21.40 -27.36
CA PRO A 289 -10.75 19.94 -27.43
C PRO A 289 -12.13 19.52 -28.01
N HIS A 290 -12.06 18.54 -28.91
CA HIS A 290 -13.17 17.68 -29.27
C HIS A 290 -13.31 16.60 -28.20
N GLU A 291 -14.48 16.49 -27.61
CA GLU A 291 -14.89 15.39 -26.74
C GLU A 291 -15.01 14.09 -27.56
N GLU A 292 -14.20 13.09 -27.30
CA GLU A 292 -14.47 11.70 -27.66
C GLU A 292 -14.87 10.95 -26.39
N GLU A 293 -16.15 10.59 -26.34
CA GLU A 293 -16.72 9.72 -25.30
C GLU A 293 -16.15 8.30 -25.45
N ALA A 294 -15.37 7.86 -24.47
CA ALA A 294 -15.04 6.44 -24.29
C ALA A 294 -16.04 5.84 -23.30
N GLU A 295 -17.00 5.10 -23.81
CA GLU A 295 -17.94 4.30 -23.03
C GLU A 295 -17.16 3.25 -22.19
N GLN A 296 -17.09 3.46 -20.88
CA GLN A 296 -16.84 2.42 -19.91
C GLN A 296 -18.17 2.04 -19.25
N GLU A 297 -18.79 0.97 -19.72
CA GLU A 297 -19.82 0.27 -18.97
C GLU A 297 -19.21 -0.29 -17.67
N SER A 298 -19.43 0.38 -16.56
CA SER A 298 -19.13 -0.12 -15.22
C SER A 298 -20.43 -0.21 -14.43
N ASP A 299 -20.54 -1.30 -13.66
CA ASP A 299 -21.59 -1.72 -12.71
C ASP A 299 -22.21 -0.60 -11.83
N GLY A 300 -22.70 0.47 -12.42
CA GLY A 300 -23.34 1.59 -11.72
C GLY A 300 -24.68 1.23 -11.02
N SER A 301 -25.27 0.08 -11.35
CA SER A 301 -26.58 -0.29 -10.83
C SER A 301 -26.56 -0.84 -9.40
N LEU A 302 -25.50 -1.54 -9.01
CA LEU A 302 -25.36 -2.10 -7.66
C LEU A 302 -24.97 -1.02 -6.64
N LEU A 303 -24.03 -0.13 -7.01
CA LEU A 303 -23.59 0.99 -6.19
C LEU A 303 -24.74 1.97 -5.92
N SER A 304 -25.52 2.33 -6.94
CA SER A 304 -26.66 3.24 -6.78
C SER A 304 -27.76 2.68 -5.89
N SER A 305 -27.98 1.36 -5.91
CA SER A 305 -28.94 0.68 -5.05
C SER A 305 -28.48 0.64 -3.58
N ILE A 306 -27.20 0.44 -3.33
CA ILE A 306 -26.60 0.45 -1.99
C ILE A 306 -26.67 1.87 -1.39
N VAL A 307 -26.28 2.88 -2.16
CA VAL A 307 -26.36 4.31 -1.77
C VAL A 307 -27.80 4.74 -1.46
N SER A 308 -28.77 4.34 -2.28
CA SER A 308 -30.19 4.64 -2.05
C SER A 308 -30.74 3.99 -0.77
N PHE A 309 -30.30 2.76 -0.47
CA PHE A 309 -30.67 2.06 0.74
C PHE A 309 -30.14 2.77 1.99
N PHE A 310 -28.87 3.21 1.97
CA PHE A 310 -28.25 3.90 3.11
C PHE A 310 -28.75 5.34 3.29
N LYS A 311 -28.98 6.09 2.21
CA LYS A 311 -29.62 7.41 2.31
C LYS A 311 -31.00 7.33 2.98
N LYS A 312 -31.76 6.24 2.75
CA LYS A 312 -33.02 5.97 3.47
C LYS A 312 -32.85 5.64 4.95
N LEU A 313 -31.80 4.91 5.31
CA LEU A 313 -31.50 4.56 6.71
C LEU A 313 -31.10 5.80 7.53
N ILE A 314 -30.28 6.69 6.96
CA ILE A 314 -29.83 7.92 7.62
C ILE A 314 -30.95 8.96 7.74
N SER A 315 -31.81 9.06 6.73
CA SER A 315 -32.96 9.98 6.77
C SER A 315 -34.13 9.49 7.64
N GLY A 316 -34.18 8.17 7.96
CA GLY A 316 -35.23 7.59 8.79
C GLY A 316 -35.00 7.66 10.31
N SER A 317 -33.76 8.03 10.75
CA SER A 317 -33.44 8.11 12.19
C SER A 317 -33.67 9.48 12.83
N ASN A 318 -34.14 10.48 12.10
CA ASN A 318 -34.41 11.83 12.62
C ASN A 318 -35.90 12.14 12.83
N GLY A 319 -36.74 11.14 13.03
CA GLY A 319 -38.16 11.36 13.26
C GLY A 319 -38.73 10.44 14.28
N GLU A 320 -38.38 10.65 15.58
CA GLU A 320 -39.24 10.33 16.75
C GLU A 320 -38.57 10.88 18.00
N GLN A 321 -39.02 12.04 18.42
CA GLN A 321 -39.16 12.46 19.83
C GLN A 321 -40.57 12.88 20.07
#